data_307bcb93aa58878ebdf6c52803c8c812
#
_entry.id   307bcb93aa58878ebdf6c52803c8c812
#
_cell.length_a   1.000
_cell.length_b   1.000
_cell.length_c   1.000
_cell.angle_alpha   90.00
_cell.angle_beta   90.00
_cell.angle_gamma   90.00
#
_symmetry.space_group_name_H-M   'P 1'
#
loop_
_entity.id
_entity.type
_entity.pdbx_description
1 polymer ?
#
loop_
_entity_poly.entity_id
_entity_poly.type
_entity_poly.pdbx_seq_one_letter_code
_entity_poly.pdbx_strand_id
1 'polypeptide(L)'
;MAGILGAGVQDGLLLKPIKYQWAMDLYDQAVANTWFPNEIQLAQDLADWDKMSDEERHAVTFLMSYFNPNELLVNKALAFGVYPYVNAAETHLYLAKQMWEEANHCMAFEYVLDTFPIDRTMSADTLPMT
;
A
#
# COMPACT_ATOMS: atom_id res chain seq x y z
N MET A 1 4.16 15.79 -23.24
CA MET A 1 4.54 14.38 -23.49
C MET A 1 3.27 13.59 -23.75
N ALA A 2 3.28 12.71 -24.76
CA ALA A 2 2.21 11.73 -24.91
C ALA A 2 2.28 10.77 -23.72
N GLY A 3 1.23 10.73 -22.91
CA GLY A 3 1.15 9.81 -21.76
C GLY A 3 0.65 8.44 -22.20
N ILE A 4 0.76 7.49 -21.28
CA ILE A 4 0.12 6.19 -21.40
C ILE A 4 -1.37 6.40 -21.10
N LEU A 5 -2.27 5.97 -21.99
CA LEU A 5 -3.71 6.17 -21.87
C LEU A 5 -4.10 7.66 -21.83
N GLY A 6 -4.75 8.11 -22.85
CA GLY A 6 -5.16 9.50 -23.02
C GLY A 6 -4.15 10.39 -23.76
N ALA A 7 -4.65 11.28 -24.62
CA ALA A 7 -3.83 12.06 -25.53
C ALA A 7 -3.69 13.54 -25.18
N GLY A 8 -4.38 14.05 -24.17
CA GLY A 8 -4.39 15.48 -23.85
C GLY A 8 -4.69 15.80 -22.39
N VAL A 9 -4.40 17.05 -22.00
CA VAL A 9 -4.66 17.56 -20.65
C VAL A 9 -6.13 17.41 -20.24
N GLN A 10 -7.05 17.54 -21.20
CA GLN A 10 -8.49 17.40 -20.94
C GLN A 10 -8.91 15.97 -20.59
N ASP A 11 -8.20 14.95 -21.10
CA ASP A 11 -8.50 13.56 -20.79
C ASP A 11 -8.27 13.23 -19.30
N GLY A 12 -7.34 13.91 -18.66
CA GLY A 12 -7.08 13.78 -17.23
C GLY A 12 -7.97 14.64 -16.33
N LEU A 13 -8.74 15.57 -16.89
CA LEU A 13 -9.58 16.51 -16.13
C LEU A 13 -11.08 16.23 -16.25
N LEU A 14 -11.50 15.45 -17.25
CA LEU A 14 -12.90 15.13 -17.51
C LEU A 14 -13.14 13.63 -17.40
N LEU A 15 -13.88 13.23 -16.38
CA LEU A 15 -14.27 11.84 -16.21
C LEU A 15 -15.31 11.37 -17.23
N LYS A 16 -16.15 12.26 -17.72
CA LYS A 16 -17.23 11.92 -18.66
C LYS A 16 -16.98 12.53 -20.05
N PRO A 17 -17.26 11.79 -21.14
CA PRO A 17 -17.73 10.39 -21.17
C PRO A 17 -16.64 9.41 -20.75
N ILE A 18 -17.01 8.32 -20.11
CA ILE A 18 -16.07 7.25 -19.71
C ILE A 18 -15.44 6.63 -20.96
N LYS A 19 -14.12 6.60 -21.03
CA LYS A 19 -13.34 6.01 -22.13
C LYS A 19 -12.76 4.64 -21.75
N TYR A 20 -12.37 4.48 -20.49
CA TYR A 20 -11.71 3.29 -19.97
C TYR A 20 -12.56 2.64 -18.88
N GLN A 21 -13.68 2.01 -19.28
CA GLN A 21 -14.62 1.37 -18.34
C GLN A 21 -13.93 0.36 -17.42
N TRP A 22 -12.96 -0.41 -17.95
CA TRP A 22 -12.20 -1.39 -17.15
C TRP A 22 -11.48 -0.74 -15.94
N ALA A 23 -11.01 0.51 -16.10
CA ALA A 23 -10.34 1.21 -15.00
C ALA A 23 -11.34 1.67 -13.94
N MET A 24 -12.55 2.06 -14.34
CA MET A 24 -13.65 2.34 -13.41
C MET A 24 -14.09 1.08 -12.68
N ASP A 25 -14.22 -0.05 -13.38
CA ASP A 25 -14.59 -1.34 -12.76
C ASP A 25 -13.56 -1.77 -11.70
N LEU A 26 -12.26 -1.56 -11.99
CA LEU A 26 -11.18 -1.81 -11.02
C LEU A 26 -11.23 -0.83 -9.83
N TYR A 27 -11.51 0.43 -10.08
CA TYR A 27 -11.70 1.42 -9.01
C TYR A 27 -12.85 1.02 -8.08
N ASP A 28 -14.01 0.71 -8.64
CA ASP A 28 -15.19 0.30 -7.87
C ASP A 28 -14.93 -0.97 -7.07
N GLN A 29 -14.22 -1.95 -7.66
CA GLN A 29 -13.80 -3.16 -6.95
C GLN A 29 -12.84 -2.86 -5.81
N ALA A 30 -11.86 -1.99 -6.03
CA ALA A 30 -10.89 -1.59 -5.00
C ALA A 30 -11.58 -0.84 -3.84
N VAL A 31 -12.57 0.01 -4.15
CA VAL A 31 -13.37 0.69 -3.13
C VAL A 31 -14.22 -0.30 -2.33
N ALA A 32 -14.86 -1.26 -3.01
CA ALA A 32 -15.68 -2.28 -2.35
C ALA A 32 -14.87 -3.21 -1.44
N ASN A 33 -13.59 -3.41 -1.74
CA ASN A 33 -12.67 -4.24 -0.96
C ASN A 33 -11.91 -3.45 0.14
N THR A 34 -12.33 -2.21 0.42
CA THR A 34 -11.68 -1.41 1.48
C THR A 34 -11.83 -2.07 2.84
N TRP A 35 -10.74 -2.13 3.57
CA TRP A 35 -10.65 -2.64 4.93
C TRP A 35 -9.80 -1.71 5.80
N PHE A 36 -9.86 -1.86 7.11
CA PHE A 36 -9.07 -1.06 8.05
C PHE A 36 -8.28 -1.93 9.02
N PRO A 37 -7.08 -1.51 9.45
CA PRO A 37 -6.23 -2.30 10.36
C PRO A 37 -6.93 -2.74 11.65
N ASN A 38 -7.80 -1.91 12.20
CA ASN A 38 -8.54 -2.21 13.43
C ASN A 38 -9.63 -3.29 13.28
N GLU A 39 -9.93 -3.73 12.06
CA GLU A 39 -10.81 -4.88 11.81
C GLU A 39 -10.08 -6.21 12.04
N ILE A 40 -8.72 -6.18 12.04
CA ILE A 40 -7.87 -7.36 12.27
C ILE A 40 -7.70 -7.57 13.77
N GLN A 41 -8.13 -8.74 14.25
CA GLN A 41 -8.02 -9.10 15.67
C GLN A 41 -6.73 -9.87 15.93
N LEU A 42 -5.76 -9.23 16.59
CA LEU A 42 -4.43 -9.80 16.85
C LEU A 42 -4.30 -10.46 18.24
N ALA A 43 -5.39 -10.59 19.00
CA ALA A 43 -5.33 -11.14 20.37
C ALA A 43 -4.84 -12.59 20.40
N GLN A 44 -5.27 -13.41 19.42
CA GLN A 44 -4.81 -14.80 19.32
C GLN A 44 -3.34 -14.86 18.86
N ASP A 45 -2.98 -14.03 17.89
CA ASP A 45 -1.60 -13.97 17.38
C ASP A 45 -0.62 -13.54 18.46
N LEU A 46 -1.01 -12.60 19.33
CA LEU A 46 -0.21 -12.19 20.48
C LEU A 46 -0.01 -13.35 21.48
N ALA A 47 -1.06 -14.16 21.73
CA ALA A 47 -0.94 -15.35 22.57
C ALA A 47 -0.08 -16.46 21.93
N ASP A 48 -0.03 -16.52 20.61
CA ASP A 48 0.82 -17.45 19.87
C ASP A 48 2.26 -16.95 19.77
N TRP A 49 2.48 -15.63 19.75
CA TRP A 49 3.79 -15.01 19.85
C TRP A 49 4.59 -15.49 21.06
N ASP A 50 3.92 -15.60 22.22
CA ASP A 50 4.56 -16.05 23.45
C ASP A 50 5.04 -17.51 23.40
N LYS A 51 4.49 -18.31 22.47
CA LYS A 51 4.84 -19.73 22.25
C LYS A 51 5.89 -19.93 21.17
N MET A 52 6.17 -18.89 20.38
CA MET A 52 7.16 -18.95 19.29
C MET A 52 8.58 -19.11 19.85
N SER A 53 9.43 -19.80 19.08
CA SER A 53 10.88 -19.79 19.33
C SER A 53 11.49 -18.42 19.03
N ASP A 54 12.72 -18.20 19.45
CA ASP A 54 13.43 -16.95 19.17
C ASP A 54 13.67 -16.75 17.66
N GLU A 55 13.90 -17.85 16.92
CA GLU A 55 14.07 -17.84 15.48
C GLU A 55 12.78 -17.46 14.74
N GLU A 56 11.64 -17.98 15.19
CA GLU A 56 10.33 -17.64 14.63
C GLU A 56 10.00 -16.17 14.89
N ARG A 57 10.17 -15.69 16.12
CA ARG A 57 10.01 -14.28 16.48
C ARG A 57 10.93 -13.37 15.65
N HIS A 58 12.19 -13.79 15.48
CA HIS A 58 13.14 -13.05 14.65
C HIS A 58 12.66 -12.97 13.19
N ALA A 59 12.18 -14.07 12.61
CA ALA A 59 11.69 -14.10 11.24
C ALA A 59 10.48 -13.17 11.05
N VAL A 60 9.50 -13.21 11.96
CA VAL A 60 8.33 -12.30 11.91
C VAL A 60 8.76 -10.85 12.06
N THR A 61 9.63 -10.54 13.04
CA THR A 61 10.14 -9.18 13.25
C THR A 61 10.85 -8.66 12.01
N PHE A 62 11.71 -9.46 11.39
CA PHE A 62 12.42 -9.10 10.18
C PHE A 62 11.44 -8.80 9.02
N LEU A 63 10.46 -9.67 8.80
CA LEU A 63 9.47 -9.48 7.73
C LEU A 63 8.65 -8.21 7.93
N MET A 64 8.14 -7.96 9.13
CA MET A 64 7.36 -6.76 9.44
C MET A 64 8.20 -5.49 9.27
N SER A 65 9.45 -5.52 9.75
CA SER A 65 10.38 -4.41 9.64
C SER A 65 10.80 -4.13 8.19
N TYR A 66 10.85 -5.16 7.35
CA TYR A 66 11.15 -5.04 5.93
C TYR A 66 9.97 -4.48 5.13
N PHE A 67 8.76 -5.02 5.33
CA PHE A 67 7.60 -4.63 4.54
C PHE A 67 7.11 -3.21 4.84
N ASN A 68 7.07 -2.80 6.10
CA ASN A 68 6.52 -1.51 6.49
C ASN A 68 7.11 -0.31 5.72
N PRO A 69 8.44 -0.09 5.65
CA PRO A 69 9.00 1.01 4.87
C PRO A 69 8.81 0.83 3.35
N ASN A 70 8.68 -0.40 2.86
CA ASN A 70 8.45 -0.66 1.44
C ASN A 70 7.07 -0.18 0.97
N GLU A 71 6.04 -0.20 1.82
CA GLU A 71 4.73 0.36 1.49
C GLU A 71 4.82 1.85 1.14
N LEU A 72 5.59 2.61 1.91
CA LEU A 72 5.85 4.03 1.61
C LEU A 72 6.70 4.23 0.36
N LEU A 73 7.62 3.30 0.07
CA LEU A 73 8.40 3.33 -1.16
C LEU A 73 7.53 3.08 -2.38
N VAL A 74 6.62 2.09 -2.32
CA VAL A 74 5.64 1.82 -3.38
C VAL A 74 4.69 3.00 -3.57
N ASN A 75 4.20 3.59 -2.50
CA ASN A 75 3.38 4.80 -2.55
C ASN A 75 4.09 5.94 -3.32
N LYS A 76 5.36 6.20 -3.01
CA LYS A 76 6.19 7.17 -3.74
C LYS A 76 6.40 6.78 -5.20
N ALA A 77 6.67 5.51 -5.48
CA ALA A 77 6.87 5.02 -6.84
C ALA A 77 5.60 5.21 -7.69
N LEU A 78 4.43 4.95 -7.14
CA LEU A 78 3.15 5.23 -7.80
C LEU A 78 2.96 6.73 -8.07
N ALA A 79 3.19 7.57 -7.06
CA ALA A 79 2.98 9.01 -7.17
C ALA A 79 3.91 9.69 -8.17
N PHE A 80 5.19 9.33 -8.20
CA PHE A 80 6.22 10.00 -8.99
C PHE A 80 6.65 9.21 -10.23
N GLY A 81 6.54 7.89 -10.22
CA GLY A 81 6.99 7.01 -11.29
C GLY A 81 5.89 6.56 -12.25
N VAL A 82 4.63 6.57 -11.83
CA VAL A 82 3.50 6.08 -12.63
C VAL A 82 2.48 7.19 -12.91
N TYR A 83 1.96 7.81 -11.87
CA TYR A 83 0.86 8.77 -11.94
C TYR A 83 1.10 9.91 -12.97
N PRO A 84 2.30 10.54 -13.07
CA PRO A 84 2.54 11.62 -14.01
C PRO A 84 2.53 11.20 -15.48
N TYR A 85 2.66 9.91 -15.76
CA TYR A 85 2.73 9.36 -17.11
C TYR A 85 1.39 8.83 -17.63
N VAL A 86 0.39 8.77 -16.78
CA VAL A 86 -0.96 8.33 -17.14
C VAL A 86 -1.87 9.56 -17.26
N ASN A 87 -2.62 9.68 -18.35
CA ASN A 87 -3.43 10.87 -18.62
C ASN A 87 -4.94 10.65 -18.48
N ALA A 88 -5.41 9.39 -18.42
CA ALA A 88 -6.83 9.09 -18.32
C ALA A 88 -7.37 9.34 -16.91
N ALA A 89 -8.47 10.06 -16.79
CA ALA A 89 -9.10 10.39 -15.49
C ALA A 89 -9.49 9.13 -14.70
N GLU A 90 -10.02 8.12 -15.38
CA GLU A 90 -10.42 6.84 -14.78
C GLU A 90 -9.25 6.11 -14.12
N THR A 91 -8.10 6.12 -14.77
CA THR A 91 -6.89 5.49 -14.23
C THR A 91 -6.29 6.32 -13.09
N HIS A 92 -6.44 7.63 -13.09
CA HIS A 92 -6.04 8.48 -11.97
C HIS A 92 -6.86 8.18 -10.71
N LEU A 93 -8.16 7.92 -10.84
CA LEU A 93 -9.01 7.51 -9.70
C LEU A 93 -8.53 6.18 -9.11
N TYR A 94 -8.26 5.20 -9.98
CA TYR A 94 -7.74 3.90 -9.53
C TYR A 94 -6.36 4.04 -8.84
N LEU A 95 -5.42 4.77 -9.44
CA LEU A 95 -4.10 4.99 -8.86
C LEU A 95 -4.16 5.75 -7.53
N ALA A 96 -5.07 6.71 -7.40
CA ALA A 96 -5.27 7.41 -6.12
C ALA A 96 -5.76 6.44 -5.03
N LYS A 97 -6.68 5.52 -5.37
CA LYS A 97 -7.13 4.48 -4.44
C LYS A 97 -6.00 3.52 -4.11
N GLN A 98 -5.18 3.10 -5.08
CA GLN A 98 -4.03 2.24 -4.84
C GLN A 98 -3.01 2.93 -3.91
N MET A 99 -2.68 4.20 -4.12
CA MET A 99 -1.80 4.94 -3.21
C MET A 99 -2.35 5.03 -1.80
N TRP A 100 -3.68 5.14 -1.65
CA TRP A 100 -4.32 5.06 -0.35
C TRP A 100 -4.19 3.67 0.28
N GLU A 101 -4.31 2.58 -0.51
CA GLU A 101 -4.09 1.22 -0.01
C GLU A 101 -2.68 1.04 0.55
N GLU A 102 -1.65 1.53 -0.14
CA GLU A 102 -0.27 1.44 0.36
C GLU A 102 -0.10 2.20 1.69
N ALA A 103 -0.78 3.34 1.84
CA ALA A 103 -0.80 4.05 3.11
C ALA A 103 -1.54 3.25 4.21
N ASN A 104 -2.63 2.58 3.85
CA ASN A 104 -3.39 1.71 4.76
C ASN A 104 -2.58 0.46 5.16
N HIS A 105 -1.81 -0.14 4.22
CA HIS A 105 -0.89 -1.23 4.52
C HIS A 105 0.20 -0.80 5.51
N CYS A 106 0.79 0.38 5.32
CA CYS A 106 1.74 0.94 6.27
C CYS A 106 1.12 1.05 7.67
N MET A 107 -0.10 1.56 7.79
CA MET A 107 -0.82 1.64 9.07
C MET A 107 -1.14 0.26 9.66
N ALA A 108 -1.38 -0.75 8.81
CA ALA A 108 -1.57 -2.12 9.28
C ALA A 108 -0.29 -2.72 9.84
N PHE A 109 0.86 -2.50 9.18
CA PHE A 109 2.16 -2.91 9.72
C PHE A 109 2.50 -2.18 11.02
N GLU A 110 2.20 -0.87 11.12
CA GLU A 110 2.37 -0.13 12.38
C GLU A 110 1.48 -0.71 13.49
N TYR A 111 0.24 -1.08 13.18
CA TYR A 111 -0.67 -1.72 14.14
C TYR A 111 -0.12 -3.06 14.65
N VAL A 112 0.46 -3.88 13.77
CA VAL A 112 1.15 -5.12 14.17
C VAL A 112 2.36 -4.80 15.04
N LEU A 113 3.24 -3.89 14.61
CA LEU A 113 4.44 -3.51 15.33
C LEU A 113 4.16 -2.88 16.70
N ASP A 114 3.01 -2.23 16.88
CA ASP A 114 2.57 -1.69 18.17
C ASP A 114 1.96 -2.77 19.09
N THR A 115 1.41 -3.82 18.49
CA THR A 115 0.74 -4.89 19.24
C THR A 115 1.74 -5.90 19.80
N PHE A 116 2.79 -6.22 19.03
CA PHE A 116 3.79 -7.22 19.42
C PHE A 116 5.00 -6.56 20.08
N PRO A 117 5.70 -7.24 21.01
CA PRO A 117 6.93 -6.74 21.64
C PRO A 117 8.13 -6.83 20.70
N ILE A 118 8.07 -6.11 19.58
CA ILE A 118 9.07 -6.09 18.52
C ILE A 118 10.02 -4.91 18.72
N ASP A 119 11.33 -5.17 18.62
CA ASP A 119 12.34 -4.11 18.62
C ASP A 119 12.36 -3.40 17.27
N ARG A 120 11.87 -2.17 17.25
CA ARG A 120 11.78 -1.33 16.05
C ARG A 120 13.14 -0.85 15.51
N THR A 121 14.23 -1.00 16.26
CA THR A 121 15.56 -0.60 15.79
C THR A 121 16.03 -1.46 14.60
N MET A 122 15.52 -2.68 14.48
CA MET A 122 15.82 -3.56 13.35
C MET A 122 15.30 -3.04 12.00
N SER A 123 14.26 -2.21 11.99
CA SER A 123 13.70 -1.66 10.74
C SER A 123 14.64 -0.69 10.03
N ALA A 124 15.51 -0.01 10.78
CA ALA A 124 16.49 0.91 10.20
C ALA A 124 17.63 0.19 9.46
N ASP A 125 17.99 -1.01 9.92
CA ASP A 125 19.10 -1.79 9.38
C ASP A 125 18.70 -2.64 8.15
N THR A 126 17.38 -2.78 7.90
CA THR A 126 16.85 -3.56 6.76
C THR A 126 16.65 -2.75 5.49
N LEU A 127 16.69 -1.42 5.58
CA LEU A 127 16.59 -0.57 4.39
C LEU A 127 17.87 -0.69 3.55
N PRO A 128 17.77 -0.96 2.24
CA PRO A 128 18.92 -0.89 1.37
C PRO A 128 19.48 0.53 1.42
N MET A 129 20.70 0.67 1.91
CA MET A 129 21.44 1.93 1.82
C MET A 129 21.74 2.19 0.35
N THR A 130 20.96 3.07 -0.29
CA THR A 130 21.21 3.59 -1.65
C THR A 130 22.17 4.76 -1.62
#